data_8bb15ef8ce92136dd03c0de146383db9
#
_entry.id   8bb15ef8ce92136dd03c0de146383db9
#
_cell.length_a   1.000
_cell.length_b   1.000
_cell.length_c   1.000
_cell.angle_alpha   90.00
_cell.angle_beta   90.00
_cell.angle_gamma   90.00
#
_symmetry.space_group_name_H-M   'P 1'
#
loop_
_entity.id
_entity.type
_entity.pdbx_description
1 polymer ?
#
loop_
_entity_poly.entity_id
_entity_poly.type
_entity_poly.pdbx_seq_one_letter_code
_entity_poly.pdbx_strand_id
1 'polypeptide(L)'
;NKKTNHFVIQDNVYDKITDATTDIWIPIHMNHMVVNEAYRVWHGEPFKEGYKQAPPNTDHFDLHSQGPNINTKFESLETIPGLNIGGFFDAGDFDIETKSNINVIQNLTRTWEYFKPMRDQTFIDHEQRYVDIHRPDGIPDLIQYIEHGTMNLVAQAEIIGHMSQTLSNSILDNYHHLGDAASITDGLEYNPELAPYEVNLSDRTSGKNDDMWAFTDRDPKRDLYAANTLAAASRVLKSHNSELATRALNESIRLRNESLKMMSSSSNNETEINSSVENITTNLQLYITTEQQEYLDNYLSLLWTFLDENLESGILIAIEAIPYMNEKYKENLSPYIKEFKSYIIDLESKN
;
A
#
# COMPACT_ATOMS: atom_id res chain seq x y z
N ASN A 1 39.32 -1.05 18.75
CA ASN A 1 38.12 -0.97 19.64
C ASN A 1 37.25 0.20 19.23
N LYS A 2 36.33 -0.02 18.27
CA LYS A 2 35.25 0.93 18.01
C LYS A 2 34.24 0.77 19.16
N LYS A 3 33.99 1.83 19.92
CA LYS A 3 32.92 1.86 20.92
C LYS A 3 31.68 2.38 20.25
N THR A 4 30.57 1.67 20.39
CA THR A 4 29.24 2.20 20.06
C THR A 4 28.90 3.32 21.02
N ASN A 5 28.06 4.27 20.60
CA ASN A 5 27.47 5.25 21.50
C ASN A 5 26.63 4.52 22.57
N HIS A 6 26.52 5.14 23.74
CA HIS A 6 25.60 4.64 24.77
C HIS A 6 24.17 4.71 24.25
N PHE A 7 23.43 3.62 24.38
CA PHE A 7 21.99 3.56 24.11
C PHE A 7 21.28 2.90 25.31
N VAL A 8 20.00 3.22 25.43
CA VAL A 8 19.15 2.70 26.51
C VAL A 8 18.26 1.61 25.91
N ILE A 9 18.19 0.48 26.62
CA ILE A 9 17.21 -0.58 26.36
C ILE A 9 16.15 -0.46 27.45
N GLN A 10 14.96 -0.07 27.08
CA GLN A 10 13.81 0.07 28.00
C GLN A 10 12.51 -0.11 27.22
N ASP A 11 11.42 -0.39 27.93
CA ASP A 11 10.10 -0.41 27.36
C ASP A 11 9.70 1.00 26.90
N ASN A 12 8.94 1.07 25.80
CA ASN A 12 8.34 2.29 25.25
C ASN A 12 9.35 3.39 24.86
N VAL A 13 10.58 3.02 24.50
CA VAL A 13 11.64 3.97 24.12
C VAL A 13 11.29 4.79 22.86
N TYR A 14 10.42 4.25 22.01
CA TYR A 14 10.00 4.87 20.77
C TYR A 14 8.69 5.65 20.86
N ASP A 15 7.93 5.59 21.94
CA ASP A 15 6.60 6.20 22.06
C ASP A 15 6.58 7.69 21.71
N LYS A 16 7.59 8.44 22.18
CA LYS A 16 7.71 9.87 21.89
C LYS A 16 8.32 10.19 20.51
N ILE A 17 9.03 9.24 19.91
CA ILE A 17 9.69 9.46 18.62
C ILE A 17 8.68 9.32 17.49
N THR A 18 7.70 8.43 17.65
CA THR A 18 6.66 8.18 16.65
C THR A 18 5.53 9.20 16.68
N ASP A 19 5.38 9.98 17.75
CA ASP A 19 4.26 10.90 17.97
C ASP A 19 4.01 11.85 16.78
N ALA A 20 5.04 12.53 16.30
CA ALA A 20 4.89 13.46 15.18
C ALA A 20 4.46 12.78 13.88
N THR A 21 4.89 11.53 13.65
CA THR A 21 4.51 10.77 12.47
C THR A 21 3.07 10.29 12.58
N THR A 22 2.69 9.69 13.70
CA THR A 22 1.36 9.13 13.88
C THR A 22 0.29 10.19 14.07
N ASP A 23 0.60 11.28 14.78
CA ASP A 23 -0.40 12.30 15.14
C ASP A 23 -0.66 13.32 14.03
N ILE A 24 0.35 13.58 13.17
CA ILE A 24 0.29 14.67 12.18
C ILE A 24 0.57 14.14 10.78
N TRP A 25 1.75 13.50 10.56
CA TRP A 25 2.20 13.19 9.21
C TRP A 25 1.28 12.20 8.49
N ILE A 26 0.91 11.10 9.13
CA ILE A 26 0.02 10.11 8.51
C ILE A 26 -1.38 10.67 8.25
N PRO A 27 -2.06 11.32 9.22
CA PRO A 27 -3.38 11.89 8.98
C PRO A 27 -3.44 12.90 7.83
N ILE A 28 -2.44 13.78 7.70
CA ILE A 28 -2.45 14.79 6.63
C ILE A 28 -2.20 14.18 5.24
N HIS A 29 -1.77 12.91 5.15
CA HIS A 29 -1.64 12.18 3.89
C HIS A 29 -2.85 11.29 3.58
N MET A 30 -3.88 11.27 4.43
CA MET A 30 -5.09 10.48 4.18
C MET A 30 -5.86 11.06 3.01
N ASN A 31 -5.89 10.35 1.87
CA ASN A 31 -6.59 10.78 0.67
C ASN A 31 -8.11 10.58 0.81
N HIS A 32 -8.90 11.29 0.01
CA HIS A 32 -10.37 11.25 -0.02
C HIS A 32 -11.06 11.66 1.30
N MET A 33 -10.35 12.37 2.17
CA MET A 33 -10.83 12.85 3.46
C MET A 33 -10.68 14.36 3.57
N VAL A 34 -11.59 15.01 4.29
CA VAL A 34 -11.32 16.35 4.84
C VAL A 34 -10.45 16.15 6.08
N VAL A 35 -9.26 16.70 6.10
CA VAL A 35 -8.35 16.60 7.26
C VAL A 35 -8.30 17.92 8.00
N ASN A 36 -8.77 17.89 9.24
CA ASN A 36 -8.96 19.04 10.10
C ASN A 36 -8.11 18.97 11.38
N GLU A 37 -7.88 20.12 11.95
CA GLU A 37 -7.29 20.30 13.27
C GLU A 37 -8.01 21.45 13.97
N ALA A 38 -7.96 21.55 15.29
CA ALA A 38 -8.71 22.53 16.10
C ALA A 38 -8.70 23.97 15.57
N TYR A 39 -7.66 24.39 14.88
CA TYR A 39 -7.47 25.76 14.41
C TYR A 39 -7.26 25.91 12.90
N ARG A 40 -7.26 24.82 12.13
CA ARG A 40 -7.07 24.88 10.68
C ARG A 40 -7.61 23.63 9.97
N VAL A 41 -7.87 23.78 8.68
CA VAL A 41 -8.06 22.67 7.74
C VAL A 41 -6.72 22.44 7.05
N TRP A 42 -6.22 21.20 7.08
CA TRP A 42 -5.02 20.83 6.35
C TRP A 42 -5.29 20.70 4.86
N HIS A 43 -6.37 20.03 4.49
CA HIS A 43 -6.89 19.99 3.13
C HIS A 43 -8.38 19.61 3.13
N GLY A 44 -9.07 19.98 2.06
CA GLY A 44 -10.43 19.55 1.77
C GLY A 44 -10.46 18.09 1.29
N GLU A 45 -11.64 17.57 1.02
CA GLU A 45 -11.81 16.27 0.39
C GLU A 45 -11.42 16.34 -1.10
N PRO A 46 -10.32 15.71 -1.54
CA PRO A 46 -9.91 15.72 -2.92
C PRO A 46 -10.65 14.66 -3.73
N PHE A 47 -10.69 14.84 -5.04
CA PHE A 47 -11.11 13.86 -6.05
C PHE A 47 -12.52 13.29 -5.83
N LYS A 48 -13.49 14.14 -5.49
CA LYS A 48 -14.89 13.77 -5.29
C LYS A 48 -15.53 13.16 -6.53
N GLU A 49 -15.12 13.62 -7.71
CA GLU A 49 -15.53 13.13 -9.03
C GLU A 49 -15.02 11.71 -9.32
N GLY A 50 -13.97 11.31 -8.63
CA GLY A 50 -13.32 10.01 -8.84
C GLY A 50 -12.15 10.05 -9.81
N TYR A 51 -11.91 8.96 -10.49
CA TYR A 51 -10.76 8.77 -11.38
C TYR A 51 -11.22 8.28 -12.74
N LYS A 52 -10.57 8.73 -13.80
CA LYS A 52 -10.78 8.25 -15.18
C LYS A 52 -9.74 7.23 -15.58
N GLN A 53 -10.12 6.29 -16.43
CA GLN A 53 -9.18 5.36 -17.05
C GLN A 53 -8.18 6.14 -17.92
N ALA A 54 -6.90 6.04 -17.62
CA ALA A 54 -5.86 6.65 -18.44
C ALA A 54 -5.87 6.07 -19.88
N PRO A 55 -5.71 6.92 -20.91
CA PRO A 55 -5.65 6.45 -22.30
C PRO A 55 -4.42 5.57 -22.56
N PRO A 56 -4.49 4.60 -23.49
CA PRO A 56 -3.33 3.79 -23.89
C PRO A 56 -2.18 4.65 -24.43
N ASN A 57 -0.96 4.20 -24.19
CA ASN A 57 0.29 4.87 -24.59
C ASN A 57 0.42 6.32 -24.08
N THR A 58 -0.18 6.61 -22.93
CA THR A 58 -0.02 7.90 -22.26
C THR A 58 1.15 7.82 -21.30
N ASP A 59 2.11 8.71 -21.49
CA ASP A 59 3.19 8.96 -20.54
C ASP A 59 2.82 10.11 -19.62
N HIS A 60 3.05 9.90 -18.34
CA HIS A 60 2.86 10.93 -17.32
C HIS A 60 4.18 11.67 -17.07
N PHE A 61 4.10 12.96 -16.70
CA PHE A 61 5.28 13.78 -16.41
C PHE A 61 6.13 13.20 -15.25
N ASP A 62 5.52 12.42 -14.35
CA ASP A 62 6.19 11.78 -13.22
C ASP A 62 6.58 10.32 -13.52
N LEU A 63 6.95 10.04 -14.76
CA LEU A 63 7.47 8.75 -15.24
C LEU A 63 6.50 7.57 -15.13
N HIS A 64 5.22 7.79 -14.87
CA HIS A 64 4.20 6.74 -14.99
C HIS A 64 3.79 6.56 -16.46
N SER A 65 3.37 5.38 -16.82
CA SER A 65 2.93 5.06 -18.17
C SER A 65 1.76 4.09 -18.16
N GLN A 66 0.73 4.38 -18.98
CA GLN A 66 -0.37 3.43 -19.16
C GLN A 66 0.05 2.19 -19.95
N GLY A 67 1.07 2.31 -20.79
CA GLY A 67 1.39 1.25 -21.73
C GLY A 67 0.35 1.11 -22.86
N PRO A 68 0.51 0.09 -23.74
CA PRO A 68 -0.33 -0.07 -24.92
C PRO A 68 -1.73 -0.65 -24.63
N ASN A 69 -1.94 -1.23 -23.47
CA ASN A 69 -3.16 -1.94 -23.15
C ASN A 69 -3.90 -1.31 -21.96
N ILE A 70 -5.21 -1.27 -22.06
CA ILE A 70 -6.11 -1.06 -20.93
C ILE A 70 -6.48 -2.44 -20.39
N ASN A 71 -6.04 -2.77 -19.16
CA ASN A 71 -6.27 -4.08 -18.55
C ASN A 71 -7.50 -4.10 -17.65
N THR A 72 -8.47 -3.22 -17.91
CA THR A 72 -9.72 -3.11 -17.19
C THR A 72 -10.92 -3.24 -18.13
N LYS A 73 -12.13 -3.24 -17.58
CA LYS A 73 -13.39 -3.20 -18.36
C LYS A 73 -13.80 -1.80 -18.80
N PHE A 74 -13.07 -0.77 -18.36
CA PHE A 74 -13.42 0.63 -18.60
C PHE A 74 -12.75 1.14 -19.88
N GLU A 75 -13.47 1.93 -20.64
CA GLU A 75 -12.95 2.59 -21.83
C GLU A 75 -12.02 3.76 -21.47
N SER A 76 -11.19 4.17 -22.42
CA SER A 76 -10.33 5.35 -22.26
C SER A 76 -11.13 6.58 -21.86
N LEU A 77 -10.69 7.25 -20.79
CA LEU A 77 -11.34 8.43 -20.17
C LEU A 77 -12.73 8.17 -19.56
N GLU A 78 -13.16 6.91 -19.48
CA GLU A 78 -14.33 6.54 -18.72
C GLU A 78 -14.06 6.67 -17.22
N THR A 79 -15.02 7.22 -16.48
CA THR A 79 -14.94 7.31 -15.01
C THR A 79 -15.02 5.93 -14.38
N ILE A 80 -14.09 5.63 -13.50
CA ILE A 80 -14.02 4.37 -12.73
C ILE A 80 -14.66 4.60 -11.36
N PRO A 81 -15.92 4.19 -11.15
CA PRO A 81 -16.63 4.50 -9.92
C PRO A 81 -16.06 3.75 -8.72
N GLY A 82 -15.93 4.43 -7.57
CA GLY A 82 -15.59 3.81 -6.29
C GLY A 82 -14.09 3.69 -6.01
N LEU A 83 -13.21 4.19 -6.88
CA LEU A 83 -11.76 4.27 -6.58
C LEU A 83 -11.41 5.40 -5.62
N ASN A 84 -12.27 6.41 -5.47
CA ASN A 84 -12.08 7.56 -4.59
C ASN A 84 -12.37 7.20 -3.12
N ILE A 85 -11.62 6.25 -2.59
CA ILE A 85 -11.76 5.75 -1.22
C ILE A 85 -10.41 5.35 -0.63
N GLY A 86 -10.14 5.79 0.59
CA GLY A 86 -8.94 5.39 1.33
C GLY A 86 -7.63 5.78 0.63
N GLY A 87 -6.52 5.21 1.10
CA GLY A 87 -5.19 5.45 0.54
C GLY A 87 -4.50 6.70 1.09
N PHE A 88 -3.21 6.77 0.84
CA PHE A 88 -2.35 7.85 1.29
C PHE A 88 -1.68 8.53 0.10
N PHE A 89 -1.55 9.83 0.15
CA PHE A 89 -0.71 10.57 -0.79
C PHE A 89 0.73 10.08 -0.71
N ASP A 90 1.42 10.04 -1.85
CA ASP A 90 2.77 9.49 -1.91
C ASP A 90 3.79 10.38 -1.19
N ALA A 91 3.82 11.66 -1.54
CA ALA A 91 4.81 12.58 -1.02
C ALA A 91 4.21 13.98 -0.73
N GLY A 92 4.64 15.00 -1.43
CA GLY A 92 4.19 16.37 -1.27
C GLY A 92 3.11 16.78 -2.27
N ASP A 93 2.72 15.91 -3.15
CA ASP A 93 1.67 16.04 -4.14
C ASP A 93 0.48 15.12 -3.81
N PHE A 94 -0.61 15.29 -4.52
CA PHE A 94 -1.88 14.64 -4.19
C PHE A 94 -2.15 13.43 -5.09
N ASP A 95 -1.15 12.60 -5.32
CA ASP A 95 -1.32 11.33 -6.02
C ASP A 95 -1.23 10.14 -5.06
N ILE A 96 -1.68 8.98 -5.51
CA ILE A 96 -1.46 7.70 -4.85
C ILE A 96 -0.58 6.85 -5.75
N GLU A 97 0.71 6.81 -5.48
CA GLU A 97 1.54 5.75 -6.03
C GLU A 97 1.22 4.44 -5.32
N THR A 98 0.68 3.48 -6.05
CA THR A 98 0.14 2.25 -5.42
C THR A 98 1.20 1.47 -4.64
N LYS A 99 2.45 1.42 -5.13
CA LYS A 99 3.54 0.74 -4.44
C LYS A 99 3.90 1.41 -3.11
N SER A 100 3.92 2.75 -3.08
CA SER A 100 4.14 3.52 -1.85
C SER A 100 2.99 3.30 -0.85
N ASN A 101 1.74 3.30 -1.32
CA ASN A 101 0.58 2.99 -0.48
C ASN A 101 0.68 1.58 0.12
N ILE A 102 1.06 0.56 -0.67
CA ILE A 102 1.33 -0.80 -0.18
C ILE A 102 2.41 -0.79 0.91
N ASN A 103 3.52 -0.07 0.71
CA ASN A 103 4.60 0.04 1.67
C ASN A 103 4.14 0.66 3.01
N VAL A 104 3.35 1.72 2.95
CA VAL A 104 2.79 2.37 4.15
C VAL A 104 1.97 1.35 4.94
N ILE A 105 0.99 0.70 4.31
CA ILE A 105 0.12 -0.28 4.98
C ILE A 105 0.94 -1.45 5.55
N GLN A 106 1.93 -1.96 4.82
CA GLN A 106 2.78 -3.05 5.27
C GLN A 106 3.58 -2.66 6.52
N ASN A 107 4.17 -1.47 6.53
CA ASN A 107 4.94 -0.99 7.68
C ASN A 107 4.06 -0.71 8.90
N LEU A 108 2.87 -0.12 8.70
CA LEU A 108 1.89 0.08 9.77
C LEU A 108 1.42 -1.27 10.35
N THR A 109 1.13 -2.24 9.49
CA THR A 109 0.70 -3.59 9.89
C THR A 109 1.78 -4.30 10.72
N ARG A 110 3.06 -4.28 10.25
CA ARG A 110 4.19 -4.81 11.01
C ARG A 110 4.38 -4.09 12.34
N THR A 111 4.28 -2.78 12.35
CA THR A 111 4.36 -1.99 13.59
C THR A 111 3.28 -2.39 14.58
N TRP A 112 2.05 -2.58 14.11
CA TRP A 112 0.97 -3.08 14.95
C TRP A 112 1.24 -4.48 15.49
N GLU A 113 1.67 -5.41 14.66
CA GLU A 113 1.91 -6.80 15.06
C GLU A 113 3.04 -6.94 16.09
N TYR A 114 4.11 -6.14 15.94
CA TYR A 114 5.26 -6.22 16.86
C TYR A 114 5.12 -5.38 18.12
N PHE A 115 4.50 -4.21 18.04
CA PHE A 115 4.55 -3.23 19.12
C PHE A 115 3.17 -2.89 19.72
N LYS A 116 2.10 -3.09 18.97
CA LYS A 116 0.71 -2.77 19.38
C LYS A 116 0.57 -1.40 20.05
N PRO A 117 1.00 -0.32 19.39
CA PRO A 117 0.89 1.01 19.96
C PRO A 117 -0.59 1.37 20.15
N MET A 118 -0.95 1.72 21.39
CA MET A 118 -2.33 2.07 21.77
C MET A 118 -2.57 3.59 21.73
N ARG A 119 -1.78 4.31 20.91
CA ARG A 119 -1.95 5.74 20.74
C ARG A 119 -3.27 6.04 20.05
N ASP A 120 -4.01 7.00 20.58
CA ASP A 120 -5.31 7.44 20.12
C ASP A 120 -5.33 8.97 20.21
N GLN A 121 -5.16 9.65 19.10
CA GLN A 121 -5.09 11.10 18.99
C GLN A 121 -5.86 11.63 17.77
N THR A 122 -6.45 10.74 16.96
CA THR A 122 -7.06 11.11 15.69
C THR A 122 -8.45 10.49 15.59
N PHE A 123 -9.46 11.34 15.41
CA PHE A 123 -10.81 10.90 15.06
C PHE A 123 -10.91 10.69 13.56
N ILE A 124 -11.40 9.54 13.13
CA ILE A 124 -11.57 9.21 11.71
C ILE A 124 -12.99 8.70 11.47
N ASP A 125 -13.72 9.39 10.59
CA ASP A 125 -15.05 8.99 10.12
C ASP A 125 -15.02 8.74 8.61
N HIS A 126 -14.95 7.48 8.22
CA HIS A 126 -14.91 7.08 6.82
C HIS A 126 -16.24 7.31 6.10
N GLU A 127 -17.37 7.30 6.80
CA GLU A 127 -18.67 7.54 6.19
C GLU A 127 -18.84 9.02 5.82
N GLN A 128 -18.41 9.91 6.72
CA GLN A 128 -18.43 11.37 6.48
C GLN A 128 -17.17 11.88 5.76
N ARG A 129 -16.18 11.02 5.53
CA ARG A 129 -14.89 11.37 4.95
C ARG A 129 -14.19 12.51 5.68
N TYR A 130 -14.10 12.35 7.00
CA TYR A 130 -13.63 13.40 7.90
C TYR A 130 -12.59 12.88 8.89
N VAL A 131 -11.52 13.64 9.06
CA VAL A 131 -10.44 13.40 10.02
C VAL A 131 -10.27 14.64 10.89
N ASP A 132 -10.18 14.44 12.21
CA ASP A 132 -9.91 15.52 13.18
C ASP A 132 -8.69 15.15 14.02
N ILE A 133 -7.59 15.84 13.78
CA ILE A 133 -6.32 15.64 14.46
C ILE A 133 -6.44 16.19 15.89
N HIS A 134 -5.80 15.53 16.86
CA HIS A 134 -5.85 15.82 18.29
C HIS A 134 -7.23 15.62 18.93
N ARG A 135 -8.02 14.71 18.38
CA ARG A 135 -9.32 14.32 18.92
C ARG A 135 -9.41 12.80 19.12
N PRO A 136 -9.08 12.26 20.30
CA PRO A 136 -9.21 10.83 20.57
C PRO A 136 -10.65 10.32 20.39
N ASP A 137 -10.80 9.09 19.88
CA ASP A 137 -12.10 8.44 19.67
C ASP A 137 -12.25 7.07 20.36
N GLY A 138 -11.22 6.61 21.04
CA GLY A 138 -11.19 5.32 21.74
C GLY A 138 -10.66 4.16 20.88
N ILE A 139 -10.25 4.43 19.65
CA ILE A 139 -9.68 3.45 18.73
C ILE A 139 -8.20 3.80 18.50
N PRO A 140 -7.27 2.83 18.58
CA PRO A 140 -5.88 3.11 18.27
C PRO A 140 -5.71 3.61 16.81
N ASP A 141 -5.09 4.78 16.64
CA ASP A 141 -4.89 5.43 15.33
C ASP A 141 -4.29 4.50 14.29
N LEU A 142 -3.32 3.67 14.70
CA LEU A 142 -2.61 2.79 13.78
C LEU A 142 -3.53 1.77 13.10
N ILE A 143 -4.56 1.28 13.81
CA ILE A 143 -5.57 0.37 13.23
C ILE A 143 -6.41 1.11 12.18
N GLN A 144 -6.82 2.33 12.48
CA GLN A 144 -7.62 3.15 11.58
C GLN A 144 -6.83 3.55 10.32
N TYR A 145 -5.52 3.80 10.46
CA TYR A 145 -4.65 4.06 9.30
C TYR A 145 -4.47 2.82 8.42
N ILE A 146 -4.30 1.64 9.04
CA ILE A 146 -4.25 0.37 8.29
C ILE A 146 -5.57 0.15 7.54
N GLU A 147 -6.71 0.39 8.20
CA GLU A 147 -8.03 0.32 7.58
C GLU A 147 -8.11 1.25 6.37
N HIS A 148 -7.76 2.53 6.55
CA HIS A 148 -7.82 3.53 5.50
C HIS A 148 -7.02 3.15 4.24
N GLY A 149 -5.76 2.76 4.41
CA GLY A 149 -4.94 2.30 3.29
C GLY A 149 -5.48 1.02 2.64
N THR A 150 -5.95 0.06 3.45
CA THR A 150 -6.50 -1.20 2.96
C THR A 150 -7.76 -1.01 2.13
N MET A 151 -8.62 -0.04 2.46
CA MET A 151 -9.81 0.29 1.67
C MET A 151 -9.46 0.61 0.20
N ASN A 152 -8.39 1.36 -0.04
CA ASN A 152 -7.95 1.70 -1.39
C ASN A 152 -7.45 0.48 -2.17
N LEU A 153 -6.61 -0.37 -1.57
CA LEU A 153 -6.11 -1.57 -2.24
C LEU A 153 -7.24 -2.56 -2.56
N VAL A 154 -8.19 -2.73 -1.64
CA VAL A 154 -9.37 -3.59 -1.88
C VAL A 154 -10.24 -3.01 -2.99
N ALA A 155 -10.46 -1.69 -3.01
CA ALA A 155 -11.23 -1.03 -4.08
C ALA A 155 -10.57 -1.22 -5.45
N GLN A 156 -9.26 -1.04 -5.56
CA GLN A 156 -8.52 -1.32 -6.80
C GLN A 156 -8.71 -2.79 -7.23
N ALA A 157 -8.49 -3.74 -6.33
CA ALA A 157 -8.61 -5.16 -6.62
C ALA A 157 -10.00 -5.56 -7.11
N GLU A 158 -11.07 -5.07 -6.47
CA GLU A 158 -12.45 -5.44 -6.80
C GLU A 158 -12.98 -4.72 -8.06
N ILE A 159 -12.59 -3.46 -8.28
CA ILE A 159 -13.17 -2.61 -9.32
C ILE A 159 -12.44 -2.76 -10.65
N ILE A 160 -11.11 -2.62 -10.64
CA ILE A 160 -10.28 -2.77 -11.83
C ILE A 160 -9.72 -4.19 -12.00
N GLY A 161 -9.79 -5.02 -10.99
CA GLY A 161 -9.36 -6.42 -11.04
C GLY A 161 -7.90 -6.68 -10.70
N HIS A 162 -7.10 -5.63 -10.54
CA HIS A 162 -5.67 -5.67 -10.20
C HIS A 162 -5.21 -4.33 -9.60
N MET A 163 -3.94 -4.19 -9.26
CA MET A 163 -3.37 -2.94 -8.78
C MET A 163 -3.05 -1.99 -9.94
N SER A 164 -3.51 -0.75 -9.87
CA SER A 164 -3.04 0.33 -10.74
C SER A 164 -1.57 0.63 -10.46
N GLN A 165 -0.89 1.28 -11.39
CA GLN A 165 0.44 1.82 -11.15
C GLN A 165 0.33 3.01 -10.19
N THR A 166 -0.52 3.96 -10.57
CA THR A 166 -0.79 5.17 -9.80
C THR A 166 -2.21 5.67 -10.05
N LEU A 167 -2.74 6.43 -9.11
CA LEU A 167 -3.91 7.31 -9.23
C LEU A 167 -3.36 8.74 -9.14
N SER A 168 -3.29 9.45 -10.26
CA SER A 168 -2.50 10.68 -10.36
C SER A 168 -3.14 11.72 -11.25
N ASN A 169 -2.57 12.93 -11.23
CA ASN A 169 -2.95 14.01 -12.13
C ASN A 169 -2.82 13.59 -13.59
N SER A 170 -3.70 14.12 -14.43
CA SER A 170 -3.61 13.90 -15.88
C SER A 170 -2.53 14.77 -16.54
N ILE A 171 -2.29 15.96 -16.00
CA ILE A 171 -1.36 16.96 -16.54
C ILE A 171 -0.62 17.68 -15.42
N LEU A 172 0.56 18.23 -15.72
CA LEU A 172 1.40 18.97 -14.76
C LEU A 172 0.71 20.21 -14.18
N ASP A 173 -0.17 20.85 -14.93
CA ASP A 173 -0.88 22.07 -14.49
C ASP A 173 -1.81 21.79 -13.29
N ASN A 174 -2.13 20.53 -13.03
CA ASN A 174 -2.97 20.10 -11.90
C ASN A 174 -2.13 19.64 -10.70
N TYR A 175 -0.82 19.90 -10.73
CA TYR A 175 0.07 19.55 -9.63
C TYR A 175 -0.09 20.51 -8.45
N HIS A 176 -0.45 19.99 -7.30
CA HIS A 176 -0.63 20.73 -6.06
C HIS A 176 0.21 20.15 -4.93
N HIS A 177 0.61 20.99 -3.99
CA HIS A 177 1.36 20.57 -2.82
C HIS A 177 0.46 20.24 -1.64
N LEU A 178 0.86 19.24 -0.87
CA LEU A 178 0.23 18.89 0.40
C LEU A 178 0.27 20.09 1.36
N GLY A 179 -0.83 20.28 2.10
CA GLY A 179 -0.98 21.40 3.03
C GLY A 179 -1.78 22.58 2.46
N ASP A 180 -2.16 22.53 1.18
CA ASP A 180 -3.15 23.45 0.64
C ASP A 180 -4.52 23.14 1.24
N ALA A 181 -5.18 24.16 1.79
CA ALA A 181 -6.48 23.98 2.46
C ALA A 181 -7.65 23.77 1.48
N ALA A 182 -7.44 24.03 0.20
CA ALA A 182 -8.46 23.86 -0.84
C ALA A 182 -8.57 22.42 -1.32
N SER A 183 -9.70 22.10 -1.94
CA SER A 183 -9.82 20.89 -2.76
C SER A 183 -8.94 21.02 -4.00
N ILE A 184 -8.33 19.92 -4.42
CA ILE A 184 -7.38 19.87 -5.52
C ILE A 184 -8.10 19.97 -6.87
N THR A 185 -9.27 19.35 -6.97
CA THR A 185 -10.15 19.40 -8.12
C THR A 185 -11.43 20.19 -7.78
N ASP A 186 -12.22 20.54 -8.78
CA ASP A 186 -13.51 21.19 -8.56
C ASP A 186 -14.61 20.22 -8.09
N GLY A 187 -14.34 18.92 -8.07
CA GLY A 187 -15.26 17.85 -7.66
C GLY A 187 -16.34 17.53 -8.69
N LEU A 188 -16.14 17.96 -9.96
CA LEU A 188 -17.02 17.75 -11.10
C LEU A 188 -16.25 17.06 -12.22
N GLU A 189 -16.93 16.20 -12.97
CA GLU A 189 -16.31 15.54 -14.12
C GLU A 189 -15.99 16.53 -15.25
N TYR A 190 -14.82 16.42 -15.84
CA TYR A 190 -14.42 17.20 -16.99
C TYR A 190 -15.30 16.90 -18.22
N ASN A 191 -15.87 17.95 -18.80
CA ASN A 191 -16.61 17.91 -20.06
C ASN A 191 -15.96 18.86 -21.07
N PRO A 192 -15.31 18.35 -22.13
CA PRO A 192 -14.62 19.18 -23.12
C PRO A 192 -15.54 20.05 -23.98
N GLU A 193 -16.86 19.83 -23.93
CA GLU A 193 -17.86 20.66 -24.62
C GLU A 193 -18.14 21.98 -23.89
N LEU A 194 -17.74 22.08 -22.61
CA LEU A 194 -17.92 23.28 -21.80
C LEU A 194 -16.66 24.17 -21.86
N ALA A 195 -16.87 25.47 -21.74
CA ALA A 195 -15.73 26.38 -21.55
C ALA A 195 -15.05 26.16 -20.18
N PRO A 196 -13.74 26.45 -20.01
CA PRO A 196 -12.98 26.12 -18.79
C PRO A 196 -13.56 26.68 -17.47
N TYR A 197 -14.41 27.67 -17.53
CA TYR A 197 -15.06 28.30 -16.37
C TYR A 197 -16.58 28.00 -16.29
N GLU A 198 -17.06 27.15 -17.18
CA GLU A 198 -18.47 26.79 -17.25
C GLU A 198 -18.75 25.52 -16.44
N VAL A 199 -19.86 25.52 -15.71
CA VAL A 199 -20.27 24.43 -14.83
C VAL A 199 -21.70 24.03 -15.15
N ASN A 200 -21.93 22.73 -15.30
CA ASN A 200 -23.25 22.13 -15.42
C ASN A 200 -23.55 21.29 -14.16
N LEU A 201 -24.24 21.89 -13.20
CA LEU A 201 -24.57 21.24 -11.93
C LEU A 201 -25.58 20.10 -12.07
N SER A 202 -26.42 20.09 -13.12
CA SER A 202 -27.39 19.01 -13.34
C SER A 202 -26.72 17.70 -13.70
N ASP A 203 -25.67 17.77 -14.48
CA ASP A 203 -24.88 16.60 -14.94
C ASP A 203 -23.60 16.38 -14.10
N ARG A 204 -23.34 17.29 -13.15
CA ARG A 204 -22.13 17.29 -12.33
C ARG A 204 -20.84 17.36 -13.16
N THR A 205 -20.82 18.19 -14.20
CA THR A 205 -19.67 18.37 -15.08
C THR A 205 -19.20 19.82 -15.12
N SER A 206 -17.91 20.02 -15.45
CA SER A 206 -17.31 21.32 -15.67
C SER A 206 -16.40 21.32 -16.90
N GLY A 207 -16.06 22.52 -17.40
CA GLY A 207 -15.06 22.68 -18.45
C GLY A 207 -13.61 22.72 -17.94
N LYS A 208 -13.39 22.55 -16.62
CA LYS A 208 -12.05 22.51 -16.05
C LYS A 208 -11.45 21.09 -16.18
N ASN A 209 -10.30 21.00 -16.85
CA ASN A 209 -9.60 19.71 -17.05
C ASN A 209 -8.68 19.43 -15.86
N ASP A 210 -9.25 19.05 -14.72
CA ASP A 210 -8.53 18.76 -13.48
C ASP A 210 -8.78 17.34 -12.93
N ASP A 211 -9.45 16.49 -13.71
CA ASP A 211 -9.75 15.10 -13.33
C ASP A 211 -8.48 14.27 -13.20
N MET A 212 -8.48 13.42 -12.19
CA MET A 212 -7.41 12.45 -11.94
C MET A 212 -7.58 11.19 -12.79
N TRP A 213 -6.47 10.55 -13.12
CA TRP A 213 -6.42 9.33 -13.91
C TRP A 213 -5.94 8.13 -13.11
N ALA A 214 -6.48 6.96 -13.44
CA ALA A 214 -5.96 5.67 -13.00
C ALA A 214 -5.09 5.07 -14.12
N PHE A 215 -3.81 4.85 -13.83
CA PHE A 215 -2.87 4.18 -14.72
C PHE A 215 -2.90 2.69 -14.44
N THR A 216 -3.62 1.96 -15.28
CA THR A 216 -4.05 0.58 -15.02
C THR A 216 -3.24 -0.47 -15.76
N ASP A 217 -2.05 -0.14 -16.23
CA ASP A 217 -1.15 -1.14 -16.79
C ASP A 217 -0.82 -2.21 -15.75
N ARG A 218 -1.09 -3.48 -16.10
CA ARG A 218 -1.03 -4.58 -15.14
C ARG A 218 0.39 -5.10 -14.94
N ASP A 219 0.83 -5.15 -13.70
CA ASP A 219 2.07 -5.78 -13.27
C ASP A 219 1.79 -6.89 -12.23
N PRO A 220 2.00 -8.19 -12.59
CA PRO A 220 1.75 -9.28 -11.66
C PRO A 220 2.65 -9.27 -10.42
N LYS A 221 3.82 -8.64 -10.44
CA LYS A 221 4.65 -8.47 -9.24
C LYS A 221 4.04 -7.46 -8.29
N ARG A 222 3.50 -6.35 -8.81
CA ARG A 222 2.75 -5.37 -8.00
C ARG A 222 1.50 -6.00 -7.38
N ASP A 223 0.78 -6.83 -8.12
CA ASP A 223 -0.36 -7.58 -7.60
C ASP A 223 0.04 -8.54 -6.47
N LEU A 224 1.15 -9.27 -6.60
CA LEU A 224 1.69 -10.13 -5.54
C LEU A 224 2.10 -9.32 -4.30
N TYR A 225 2.71 -8.15 -4.52
CA TYR A 225 3.10 -7.30 -3.41
C TYR A 225 1.89 -6.78 -2.63
N ALA A 226 0.82 -6.39 -3.33
CA ALA A 226 -0.45 -6.05 -2.69
C ALA A 226 -1.09 -7.26 -1.98
N ALA A 227 -1.04 -8.45 -2.59
CA ALA A 227 -1.57 -9.67 -2.00
C ALA A 227 -0.91 -10.01 -0.66
N ASN A 228 0.43 -9.89 -0.58
CA ASN A 228 1.18 -10.01 0.66
C ASN A 228 0.64 -9.06 1.75
N THR A 229 0.50 -7.78 1.42
CA THR A 229 0.06 -6.73 2.35
C THR A 229 -1.40 -6.92 2.77
N LEU A 230 -2.29 -7.26 1.82
CA LEU A 230 -3.71 -7.52 2.10
C LEU A 230 -3.91 -8.73 3.03
N ALA A 231 -3.10 -9.79 2.91
CA ALA A 231 -3.14 -10.93 3.84
C ALA A 231 -2.79 -10.51 5.27
N ALA A 232 -1.74 -9.70 5.44
CA ALA A 232 -1.32 -9.20 6.75
C ALA A 232 -2.34 -8.21 7.33
N ALA A 233 -2.81 -7.24 6.54
CA ALA A 233 -3.82 -6.27 6.94
C ALA A 233 -5.14 -6.93 7.35
N SER A 234 -5.59 -7.99 6.64
CA SER A 234 -6.79 -8.74 6.99
C SER A 234 -6.72 -9.32 8.40
N ARG A 235 -5.56 -9.82 8.80
CA ARG A 235 -5.30 -10.38 10.12
C ARG A 235 -5.42 -9.32 11.23
N VAL A 236 -4.85 -8.14 10.99
CA VAL A 236 -4.91 -7.01 11.93
C VAL A 236 -6.33 -6.46 12.04
N LEU A 237 -7.02 -6.30 10.92
CA LEU A 237 -8.35 -5.69 10.87
C LEU A 237 -9.48 -6.62 11.32
N LYS A 238 -9.23 -7.91 11.50
CA LYS A 238 -10.26 -8.92 11.79
C LYS A 238 -11.15 -8.57 12.99
N SER A 239 -10.60 -7.97 14.04
CA SER A 239 -11.36 -7.58 15.25
C SER A 239 -11.91 -6.17 15.17
N HIS A 240 -11.47 -5.34 14.23
CA HIS A 240 -11.88 -3.95 14.05
C HIS A 240 -12.94 -3.79 12.96
N ASN A 241 -12.63 -4.24 11.75
CA ASN A 241 -13.52 -4.24 10.60
C ASN A 241 -13.47 -5.62 9.90
N SER A 242 -14.31 -6.55 10.38
CA SER A 242 -14.32 -7.94 9.89
C SER A 242 -14.77 -8.08 8.44
N GLU A 243 -15.58 -7.16 7.93
CA GLU A 243 -16.01 -7.15 6.53
C GLU A 243 -14.85 -6.80 5.61
N LEU A 244 -14.17 -5.68 5.87
CA LEU A 244 -12.98 -5.28 5.11
C LEU A 244 -11.87 -6.34 5.23
N ALA A 245 -11.65 -6.89 6.42
CA ALA A 245 -10.69 -7.96 6.62
C ALA A 245 -10.96 -9.19 5.76
N THR A 246 -12.24 -9.58 5.63
CA THR A 246 -12.64 -10.71 4.79
C THR A 246 -12.43 -10.41 3.31
N ARG A 247 -12.80 -9.22 2.84
CA ARG A 247 -12.57 -8.77 1.46
C ARG A 247 -11.08 -8.73 1.15
N ALA A 248 -10.27 -8.14 2.03
CA ALA A 248 -8.81 -8.07 1.88
C ALA A 248 -8.17 -9.46 1.75
N LEU A 249 -8.57 -10.44 2.56
CA LEU A 249 -8.07 -11.81 2.43
C LEU A 249 -8.49 -12.47 1.12
N ASN A 250 -9.74 -12.31 0.72
CA ASN A 250 -10.25 -12.87 -0.54
C ASN A 250 -9.48 -12.29 -1.74
N GLU A 251 -9.27 -10.97 -1.75
CA GLU A 251 -8.52 -10.31 -2.81
C GLU A 251 -7.03 -10.68 -2.79
N SER A 252 -6.43 -10.86 -1.62
CA SER A 252 -5.06 -11.38 -1.49
C SER A 252 -4.90 -12.74 -2.20
N ILE A 253 -5.81 -13.68 -1.90
CA ILE A 253 -5.80 -15.02 -2.49
C ILE A 253 -6.03 -14.95 -4.01
N ARG A 254 -7.00 -14.14 -4.46
CA ARG A 254 -7.32 -13.99 -5.88
C ARG A 254 -6.15 -13.39 -6.66
N LEU A 255 -5.60 -12.26 -6.20
CA LEU A 255 -4.46 -11.56 -6.83
C LEU A 255 -3.25 -12.50 -6.94
N ARG A 256 -2.90 -13.22 -5.85
CA ARG A 256 -1.83 -14.21 -5.90
C ARG A 256 -2.05 -15.25 -7.00
N ASN A 257 -3.22 -15.87 -7.05
CA ASN A 257 -3.49 -16.96 -7.97
C ASN A 257 -3.48 -16.48 -9.44
N GLU A 258 -4.06 -15.31 -9.71
CA GLU A 258 -4.08 -14.73 -11.05
C GLU A 258 -2.69 -14.29 -11.50
N SER A 259 -1.91 -13.67 -10.62
CA SER A 259 -0.54 -13.24 -10.92
C SER A 259 0.37 -14.42 -11.24
N LEU A 260 0.33 -15.49 -10.45
CA LEU A 260 1.12 -16.69 -10.72
C LEU A 260 0.70 -17.36 -12.04
N LYS A 261 -0.59 -17.39 -12.35
CA LYS A 261 -1.09 -17.88 -13.63
C LYS A 261 -0.61 -17.02 -14.80
N MET A 262 -0.63 -15.70 -14.65
CA MET A 262 -0.15 -14.76 -15.68
C MET A 262 1.35 -14.92 -15.92
N MET A 263 2.15 -14.96 -14.86
CA MET A 263 3.59 -15.16 -14.95
C MET A 263 3.95 -16.51 -15.60
N SER A 264 3.26 -17.59 -15.26
CA SER A 264 3.49 -18.93 -15.85
C SER A 264 3.11 -19.03 -17.33
N SER A 265 2.22 -18.18 -17.81
CA SER A 265 1.82 -18.14 -19.23
C SER A 265 2.80 -17.39 -20.12
N SER A 266 3.67 -16.58 -19.54
CA SER A 266 4.72 -15.84 -20.27
C SER A 266 5.96 -16.74 -20.39
N SER A 267 6.25 -17.21 -21.57
CA SER A 267 6.98 -18.42 -21.95
C SER A 267 8.45 -18.62 -21.51
N ASN A 268 8.99 -17.87 -20.55
CA ASN A 268 10.37 -18.04 -20.06
C ASN A 268 10.53 -17.87 -18.52
N ASN A 269 9.47 -17.88 -17.73
CA ASN A 269 9.46 -17.26 -16.41
C ASN A 269 9.32 -18.20 -15.21
N GLU A 270 9.49 -19.51 -15.35
CA GLU A 270 9.44 -20.40 -14.17
C GLU A 270 10.52 -20.05 -13.14
N THR A 271 11.70 -19.71 -13.62
CA THR A 271 12.82 -19.26 -12.76
C THR A 271 12.51 -17.90 -12.12
N GLU A 272 11.94 -16.96 -12.87
CA GLU A 272 11.58 -15.63 -12.36
C GLU A 272 10.45 -15.69 -11.31
N ILE A 273 9.47 -16.57 -11.48
CA ILE A 273 8.41 -16.81 -10.51
C ILE A 273 8.98 -17.37 -9.21
N ASN A 274 9.88 -18.35 -9.34
CA ASN A 274 10.47 -19.05 -8.20
C ASN A 274 11.48 -18.20 -7.42
N SER A 275 12.09 -17.19 -8.06
CA SER A 275 13.00 -16.24 -7.44
C SER A 275 12.35 -14.91 -7.04
N SER A 276 11.03 -14.79 -7.14
CA SER A 276 10.31 -13.57 -6.77
C SER A 276 10.14 -13.47 -5.25
N VAL A 277 10.70 -12.42 -4.65
CA VAL A 277 10.52 -12.06 -3.23
C VAL A 277 9.03 -11.90 -2.90
N GLU A 278 8.28 -11.29 -3.80
CA GLU A 278 6.85 -11.04 -3.63
C GLU A 278 6.06 -12.35 -3.54
N ASN A 279 6.40 -13.37 -4.34
CA ASN A 279 5.77 -14.69 -4.26
C ASN A 279 6.11 -15.40 -2.92
N ILE A 280 7.37 -15.37 -2.51
CA ILE A 280 7.81 -15.98 -1.24
C ILE A 280 7.08 -15.34 -0.06
N THR A 281 7.10 -14.00 0.01
CA THR A 281 6.49 -13.27 1.13
C THR A 281 4.96 -13.37 1.14
N THR A 282 4.31 -13.41 -0.03
CA THR A 282 2.86 -13.62 -0.13
C THR A 282 2.45 -14.99 0.44
N ASN A 283 3.18 -16.06 0.10
CA ASN A 283 2.90 -17.38 0.66
C ASN A 283 3.11 -17.41 2.18
N LEU A 284 4.14 -16.74 2.69
CA LEU A 284 4.36 -16.61 4.15
C LEU A 284 3.18 -15.92 4.82
N GLN A 285 2.76 -14.75 4.33
CA GLN A 285 1.67 -13.99 4.95
C GLN A 285 0.33 -14.70 4.85
N LEU A 286 0.04 -15.37 3.74
CA LEU A 286 -1.15 -16.22 3.61
C LEU A 286 -1.12 -17.41 4.57
N TYR A 287 0.04 -18.06 4.76
CA TYR A 287 0.18 -19.10 5.77
C TYR A 287 -0.09 -18.57 7.19
N ILE A 288 0.55 -17.45 7.57
CA ILE A 288 0.35 -16.85 8.89
C ILE A 288 -1.12 -16.50 9.14
N THR A 289 -1.83 -16.06 8.09
CA THR A 289 -3.23 -15.61 8.19
C THR A 289 -4.24 -16.75 8.20
N THR A 290 -4.00 -17.81 7.40
CA THR A 290 -4.98 -18.88 7.14
C THR A 290 -4.63 -20.21 7.78
N GLU A 291 -3.37 -20.41 8.19
CA GLU A 291 -2.79 -21.67 8.68
C GLU A 291 -2.89 -22.83 7.65
N GLN A 292 -3.14 -22.51 6.37
CA GLN A 292 -3.27 -23.54 5.33
C GLN A 292 -1.90 -24.06 4.91
N GLN A 293 -1.75 -25.40 4.96
CA GLN A 293 -0.49 -26.09 4.70
C GLN A 293 0.07 -25.83 3.28
N GLU A 294 -0.80 -25.65 2.30
CA GLU A 294 -0.40 -25.33 0.93
C GLU A 294 0.52 -24.11 0.84
N TYR A 295 0.19 -23.04 1.56
CA TYR A 295 1.00 -21.81 1.55
C TYR A 295 2.34 -22.03 2.26
N LEU A 296 2.38 -22.81 3.33
CA LEU A 296 3.63 -23.17 3.98
C LEU A 296 4.54 -23.99 3.07
N ASP A 297 3.98 -25.00 2.39
CA ASP A 297 4.75 -25.86 1.49
C ASP A 297 5.33 -25.03 0.32
N ASN A 298 4.53 -24.12 -0.25
CA ASN A 298 4.98 -23.20 -1.29
C ASN A 298 6.08 -22.25 -0.77
N TYR A 299 5.89 -21.66 0.40
CA TYR A 299 6.90 -20.79 1.03
C TYR A 299 8.22 -21.54 1.22
N LEU A 300 8.20 -22.71 1.82
CA LEU A 300 9.41 -23.48 2.11
C LEU A 300 10.12 -23.95 0.82
N SER A 301 9.37 -24.34 -0.20
CA SER A 301 9.96 -24.78 -1.47
C SER A 301 10.71 -23.68 -2.20
N LEU A 302 10.21 -22.43 -2.08
CA LEU A 302 10.80 -21.25 -2.72
C LEU A 302 11.95 -20.66 -1.89
N LEU A 303 11.77 -20.59 -0.58
CA LEU A 303 12.71 -19.92 0.33
C LEU A 303 14.12 -20.49 0.27
N TRP A 304 14.25 -21.82 0.37
CA TRP A 304 15.60 -22.43 0.46
C TRP A 304 16.41 -22.20 -0.81
N THR A 305 15.78 -22.36 -1.97
CA THR A 305 16.41 -22.06 -3.26
C THR A 305 16.80 -20.58 -3.36
N PHE A 306 15.92 -19.68 -2.90
CA PHE A 306 16.17 -18.25 -2.92
C PHE A 306 17.32 -17.85 -1.98
N LEU A 307 17.42 -18.45 -0.79
CA LEU A 307 18.51 -18.21 0.16
C LEU A 307 19.87 -18.65 -0.40
N ASP A 308 19.94 -19.76 -1.13
CA ASP A 308 21.17 -20.25 -1.77
C ASP A 308 21.70 -19.26 -2.83
N GLU A 309 20.81 -18.54 -3.50
CA GLU A 309 21.15 -17.59 -4.56
C GLU A 309 21.25 -16.14 -4.09
N ASN A 310 20.45 -15.75 -3.08
CA ASN A 310 20.24 -14.37 -2.66
C ASN A 310 20.16 -14.24 -1.12
N LEU A 311 21.22 -14.64 -0.43
CA LEU A 311 21.25 -14.67 1.04
C LEU A 311 20.88 -13.33 1.69
N GLU A 312 21.40 -12.21 1.17
CA GLU A 312 21.18 -10.88 1.76
C GLU A 312 19.71 -10.46 1.77
N SER A 313 18.98 -10.74 0.69
CA SER A 313 17.57 -10.40 0.58
C SER A 313 16.66 -11.45 1.24
N GLY A 314 17.05 -12.73 1.19
CA GLY A 314 16.23 -13.83 1.69
C GLY A 314 16.28 -14.02 3.20
N ILE A 315 17.39 -13.66 3.85
CA ILE A 315 17.58 -13.94 5.27
C ILE A 315 16.58 -13.23 6.18
N LEU A 316 16.18 -12.00 5.84
CA LEU A 316 15.19 -11.24 6.61
C LEU A 316 13.80 -11.88 6.51
N ILE A 317 13.43 -12.36 5.32
CA ILE A 317 12.16 -13.10 5.10
C ILE A 317 12.14 -14.38 5.93
N ALA A 318 13.28 -15.10 5.95
CA ALA A 318 13.41 -16.32 6.72
C ALA A 318 13.34 -16.07 8.24
N ILE A 319 13.94 -14.99 8.73
CA ILE A 319 13.91 -14.62 10.16
C ILE A 319 12.48 -14.22 10.57
N GLU A 320 11.76 -13.48 9.73
CA GLU A 320 10.36 -13.08 9.99
C GLU A 320 9.46 -14.30 10.23
N ALA A 321 9.73 -15.41 9.55
CA ALA A 321 8.95 -16.62 9.69
C ALA A 321 9.18 -17.40 11.01
N ILE A 322 10.29 -17.19 11.72
CA ILE A 322 10.69 -17.98 12.90
C ILE A 322 9.58 -18.19 13.93
N PRO A 323 8.79 -17.17 14.32
CA PRO A 323 7.73 -17.34 15.33
C PRO A 323 6.64 -18.34 14.94
N TYR A 324 6.50 -18.62 13.65
CA TYR A 324 5.43 -19.45 13.07
C TYR A 324 5.92 -20.84 12.65
N MET A 325 7.22 -21.12 12.84
CA MET A 325 7.88 -22.33 12.34
C MET A 325 8.32 -23.26 13.46
N ASN A 326 8.45 -24.55 13.11
CA ASN A 326 8.91 -25.60 14.01
C ASN A 326 10.45 -25.56 14.19
N GLU A 327 10.97 -26.39 15.13
CA GLU A 327 12.40 -26.47 15.40
C GLU A 327 13.22 -26.92 14.19
N LYS A 328 12.69 -27.78 13.35
CA LYS A 328 13.36 -28.25 12.13
C LYS A 328 13.69 -27.09 11.18
N TYR A 329 12.76 -26.13 11.05
CA TYR A 329 12.98 -24.92 10.27
C TYR A 329 14.17 -24.10 10.82
N LYS A 330 14.20 -23.90 12.15
CA LYS A 330 15.27 -23.16 12.83
C LYS A 330 16.63 -23.82 12.66
N GLU A 331 16.67 -25.16 12.74
CA GLU A 331 17.87 -25.95 12.47
C GLU A 331 18.37 -25.73 11.04
N ASN A 332 17.48 -25.80 10.05
CA ASN A 332 17.81 -25.59 8.64
C ASN A 332 18.26 -24.15 8.36
N LEU A 333 17.71 -23.16 9.05
CA LEU A 333 18.05 -21.74 8.89
C LEU A 333 19.40 -21.37 9.55
N SER A 334 19.84 -22.11 10.57
CA SER A 334 21.04 -21.80 11.35
C SER A 334 22.32 -21.61 10.53
N PRO A 335 22.62 -22.43 9.49
CA PRO A 335 23.77 -22.21 8.61
C PRO A 335 23.73 -20.86 7.90
N TYR A 336 22.59 -20.47 7.33
CA TYR A 336 22.41 -19.20 6.62
C TYR A 336 22.59 -17.98 7.55
N ILE A 337 22.08 -18.07 8.78
CA ILE A 337 22.30 -17.01 9.79
C ILE A 337 23.80 -16.87 10.11
N LYS A 338 24.55 -17.98 10.22
CA LYS A 338 25.99 -17.93 10.48
C LYS A 338 26.76 -17.32 9.30
N GLU A 339 26.40 -17.70 8.10
CA GLU A 339 26.99 -17.17 6.87
C GLU A 339 26.72 -15.66 6.74
N PHE A 340 25.47 -15.23 6.90
CA PHE A 340 25.09 -13.81 6.89
C PHE A 340 25.82 -13.00 7.96
N LYS A 341 25.96 -13.55 9.18
CA LYS A 341 26.75 -12.92 10.24
C LYS A 341 28.22 -12.73 9.82
N SER A 342 28.81 -13.72 9.18
CA SER A 342 30.19 -13.63 8.69
C SER A 342 30.33 -12.59 7.59
N TYR A 343 29.36 -12.50 6.70
CA TYR A 343 29.28 -11.48 5.66
C TYR A 343 29.23 -10.06 6.24
N ILE A 344 28.37 -9.80 7.24
CA ILE A 344 28.29 -8.48 7.90
C ILE A 344 29.62 -8.11 8.58
N ILE A 345 30.28 -9.06 9.27
CA ILE A 345 31.59 -8.82 9.92
C ILE A 345 32.67 -8.48 8.88
N ASP A 346 32.63 -9.13 7.72
CA ASP A 346 33.58 -8.84 6.62
C ASP A 346 33.35 -7.45 6.03
N LEU A 347 32.09 -7.05 5.82
CA LEU A 347 31.73 -5.69 5.39
C LEU A 347 32.23 -4.61 6.38
N GLU A 348 32.02 -4.83 7.68
CA GLU A 348 32.50 -3.90 8.71
C GLU A 348 34.06 -3.79 8.75
N SER A 349 34.75 -4.85 8.39
CA SER A 349 36.21 -4.86 8.38
C SER A 349 36.81 -4.08 7.21
N LYS A 350 36.05 -3.89 6.12
CA LYS A 350 36.46 -3.20 4.89
C LYS A 350 36.16 -1.70 4.90
N ASN A 351 35.34 -1.24 5.85
CA ASN A 351 35.01 0.16 6.11
C ASN A 351 35.69 0.68 7.38
#